data_4c73804aed1d93c95797221c2c3baf00
#
_entry.id   4c73804aed1d93c95797221c2c3baf00
#
_cell.length_a   1.000
_cell.length_b   1.000
_cell.length_c   1.000
_cell.angle_alpha   90.00
_cell.angle_beta   90.00
_cell.angle_gamma   90.00
#
_symmetry.space_group_name_H-M   'P 1'
#
loop_
_entity.id
_entity.type
_entity.pdbx_description
1 polymer ?
#
loop_
_entity_poly.entity_id
_entity_poly.type
_entity_poly.pdbx_seq_one_letter_code
_entity_poly.pdbx_strand_id
1 'polypeptide(L)'
;AHLHLHSTYSLLDGAIRPADLVNKVKELGMKSVAVTDHGNMFGAIEFYDAAKKAGVKPIIGYEAYVAPGSRFEKRNQEDLVDGRAYHLILLAKNKQGYKNLTKLASKAYTEGLYYKPRIDYELLAQHSEGLVGLTACLAGEVNRLIYRQQMDKAAELSGRLNEIFGKGNFFLEIQNHGIPEQIEVAKGAAELS
;
A
#
# COMPACT_ATOMS: atom_id res chain seq x y z
N ALA A 1 -13.14 -1.85 9.29
CA ALA A 1 -12.83 -1.84 7.85
C ALA A 1 -11.48 -2.50 7.60
N HIS A 2 -11.35 -3.29 6.55
CA HIS A 2 -10.05 -3.71 6.04
C HIS A 2 -9.50 -2.60 5.14
N LEU A 3 -8.24 -2.21 5.36
CA LEU A 3 -7.56 -1.14 4.61
C LEU A 3 -6.48 -1.66 3.67
N HIS A 4 -6.12 -2.94 3.76
CA HIS A 4 -5.16 -3.63 2.93
C HIS A 4 -5.78 -4.96 2.48
N LEU A 5 -6.20 -5.04 1.22
CA LEU A 5 -6.92 -6.18 0.67
C LEU A 5 -6.70 -6.29 -0.84
N HIS A 6 -6.44 -7.50 -1.31
CA HIS A 6 -6.18 -7.83 -2.71
C HIS A 6 -7.39 -8.51 -3.33
N SER A 7 -7.84 -8.01 -4.46
CA SER A 7 -8.90 -8.62 -5.26
C SER A 7 -8.33 -9.53 -6.36
N THR A 8 -9.20 -10.12 -7.17
CA THR A 8 -8.80 -10.90 -8.36
C THR A 8 -7.95 -10.13 -9.37
N TYR A 9 -7.82 -8.81 -9.23
CA TYR A 9 -6.90 -7.99 -10.03
C TYR A 9 -5.46 -8.03 -9.54
N SER A 10 -5.20 -8.64 -8.39
CA SER A 10 -3.88 -9.09 -7.92
C SER A 10 -3.67 -10.52 -8.36
N LEU A 11 -3.28 -10.72 -9.64
CA LEU A 11 -3.36 -11.98 -10.37
C LEU A 11 -2.67 -13.19 -9.72
N LEU A 12 -1.68 -12.98 -8.84
CA LEU A 12 -0.92 -14.07 -8.23
C LEU A 12 -1.49 -14.54 -6.89
N ASP A 13 -2.19 -13.69 -6.15
CA ASP A 13 -2.59 -13.96 -4.77
C ASP A 13 -3.99 -13.47 -4.40
N GLY A 14 -4.62 -12.62 -5.21
CA GLY A 14 -5.98 -12.14 -4.98
C GLY A 14 -7.04 -13.13 -5.48
N ALA A 15 -7.88 -13.64 -4.58
CA ALA A 15 -8.91 -14.62 -4.93
C ALA A 15 -10.34 -14.07 -4.91
N ILE A 16 -10.59 -12.92 -4.26
CA ILE A 16 -11.94 -12.40 -4.09
C ILE A 16 -12.32 -11.43 -5.21
N ARG A 17 -13.48 -11.67 -5.84
CA ARG A 17 -14.03 -10.73 -6.82
C ARG A 17 -14.63 -9.50 -6.11
N PRO A 18 -14.60 -8.30 -6.71
CA PRO A 18 -15.13 -7.08 -6.10
C PRO A 18 -16.57 -7.19 -5.59
N ALA A 19 -17.46 -7.85 -6.36
CA ALA A 19 -18.83 -8.05 -5.95
C ALA A 19 -18.98 -8.98 -4.73
N ASP A 20 -18.20 -10.07 -4.69
CA ASP A 20 -18.22 -11.03 -3.57
C ASP A 20 -17.64 -10.39 -2.30
N LEU A 21 -16.59 -9.58 -2.44
CA LEU A 21 -16.00 -8.79 -1.36
C LEU A 21 -17.04 -7.88 -0.71
N VAL A 22 -17.76 -7.12 -1.52
CA VAL A 22 -18.77 -6.17 -1.02
C VAL A 22 -19.90 -6.90 -0.29
N ASN A 23 -20.35 -8.03 -0.82
CA ASN A 23 -21.37 -8.86 -0.16
C ASN A 23 -20.86 -9.39 1.19
N LYS A 24 -19.61 -9.87 1.24
CA LYS A 24 -19.00 -10.36 2.48
C LYS A 24 -18.81 -9.28 3.53
N VAL A 25 -18.39 -8.10 3.12
CA VAL A 25 -18.25 -6.91 3.99
C VAL A 25 -19.58 -6.54 4.62
N LYS A 26 -20.67 -6.57 3.84
CA LYS A 26 -22.04 -6.31 4.32
C LYS A 26 -22.52 -7.39 5.28
N GLU A 27 -22.31 -8.66 4.95
CA GLU A 27 -22.63 -9.81 5.81
C GLU A 27 -21.96 -9.70 7.19
N LEU A 28 -20.68 -9.25 7.21
CA LEU A 28 -19.90 -9.02 8.43
C LEU A 28 -20.28 -7.72 9.18
N GLY A 29 -21.29 -6.98 8.73
CA GLY A 29 -21.71 -5.72 9.35
C GLY A 29 -20.72 -4.56 9.19
N MET A 30 -19.73 -4.68 8.30
CA MET A 30 -18.76 -3.62 8.04
C MET A 30 -19.38 -2.54 7.16
N LYS A 31 -19.04 -1.28 7.45
CA LYS A 31 -19.58 -0.11 6.71
C LYS A 31 -18.67 0.36 5.57
N SER A 32 -17.43 -0.09 5.55
CA SER A 32 -16.40 0.35 4.57
C SER A 32 -15.35 -0.73 4.37
N VAL A 33 -14.70 -0.71 3.22
CA VAL A 33 -13.56 -1.58 2.89
C VAL A 33 -12.70 -0.90 1.83
N ALA A 34 -11.39 -1.14 1.87
CA ALA A 34 -10.46 -0.76 0.81
C ALA A 34 -10.19 -1.92 -0.15
N VAL A 35 -9.84 -1.59 -1.39
CA VAL A 35 -9.14 -2.48 -2.32
C VAL A 35 -7.80 -1.85 -2.63
N THR A 36 -6.74 -2.63 -2.48
CA THR A 36 -5.34 -2.21 -2.59
C THR A 36 -4.53 -3.23 -3.40
N ASP A 37 -4.95 -3.45 -4.65
CA ASP A 37 -4.32 -4.43 -5.52
C ASP A 37 -2.86 -4.09 -5.81
N HIS A 38 -2.03 -5.13 -6.04
CA HIS A 38 -0.60 -5.02 -6.30
C HIS A 38 -0.30 -4.22 -7.57
N GLY A 39 0.31 -3.06 -7.42
CA GLY A 39 0.83 -2.23 -8.50
C GLY A 39 -0.20 -1.69 -9.49
N ASN A 40 -1.50 -1.83 -9.22
CA ASN A 40 -2.53 -1.43 -10.16
C ASN A 40 -3.83 -0.95 -9.49
N MET A 41 -4.69 -0.32 -10.30
CA MET A 41 -6.04 0.12 -9.94
C MET A 41 -7.10 -0.41 -10.93
N PHE A 42 -6.86 -1.56 -11.56
CA PHE A 42 -7.70 -2.04 -12.66
C PHE A 42 -9.13 -2.34 -12.22
N GLY A 43 -9.31 -2.85 -10.99
CA GLY A 43 -10.61 -3.13 -10.39
C GLY A 43 -11.32 -1.93 -9.74
N ALA A 44 -10.72 -0.74 -9.75
CA ALA A 44 -11.20 0.40 -8.94
C ALA A 44 -12.64 0.82 -9.27
N ILE A 45 -13.02 0.88 -10.54
CA ILE A 45 -14.37 1.29 -10.98
C ILE A 45 -15.39 0.20 -10.66
N GLU A 46 -15.08 -1.06 -10.99
CA GLU A 46 -15.96 -2.20 -10.68
C GLU A 46 -16.23 -2.28 -9.17
N PHE A 47 -15.18 -2.17 -8.36
CA PHE A 47 -15.29 -2.16 -6.91
C PHE A 47 -16.12 -0.98 -6.40
N TYR A 48 -15.86 0.23 -6.91
CA TYR A 48 -16.59 1.43 -6.52
C TYR A 48 -18.09 1.27 -6.78
N ASP A 49 -18.48 0.85 -7.97
CA ASP A 49 -19.88 0.70 -8.37
C ASP A 49 -20.59 -0.39 -7.55
N ALA A 50 -19.92 -1.53 -7.36
CA ALA A 50 -20.46 -2.62 -6.52
C ALA A 50 -20.68 -2.14 -5.07
N ALA A 51 -19.71 -1.46 -4.47
CA ALA A 51 -19.79 -0.97 -3.11
C ALA A 51 -20.88 0.10 -2.94
N LYS A 52 -20.97 1.06 -3.86
CA LYS A 52 -22.02 2.09 -3.86
C LYS A 52 -23.41 1.48 -3.96
N LYS A 53 -23.60 0.53 -4.87
CA LYS A 53 -24.88 -0.19 -5.04
C LYS A 53 -25.30 -0.94 -3.76
N ALA A 54 -24.34 -1.49 -3.04
CA ALA A 54 -24.61 -2.25 -1.81
C ALA A 54 -24.71 -1.38 -0.54
N GLY A 55 -24.45 -0.05 -0.63
CA GLY A 55 -24.44 0.86 0.51
C GLY A 55 -23.19 0.74 1.39
N VAL A 56 -22.11 0.15 0.87
CA VAL A 56 -20.80 0.07 1.52
C VAL A 56 -19.94 1.24 1.06
N LYS A 57 -19.20 1.89 1.97
CA LYS A 57 -18.27 2.97 1.61
C LYS A 57 -17.01 2.37 0.98
N PRO A 58 -16.75 2.58 -0.33
CA PRO A 58 -15.49 2.17 -0.95
C PRO A 58 -14.35 3.09 -0.54
N ILE A 59 -13.20 2.51 -0.27
CA ILE A 59 -11.92 3.21 -0.12
C ILE A 59 -11.03 2.73 -1.26
N ILE A 60 -10.70 3.64 -2.18
CA ILE A 60 -9.87 3.32 -3.33
C ILE A 60 -8.41 3.49 -2.94
N GLY A 61 -7.62 2.46 -3.20
CA GLY A 61 -6.18 2.47 -2.99
C GLY A 61 -5.45 1.56 -3.96
N TYR A 62 -4.17 1.42 -3.79
CA TYR A 62 -3.39 0.33 -4.35
C TYR A 62 -2.13 0.08 -3.52
N GLU A 63 -1.60 -1.12 -3.56
CA GLU A 63 -0.31 -1.44 -2.98
C GLU A 63 0.79 -1.08 -3.99
N ALA A 64 1.45 0.05 -3.73
CA ALA A 64 2.52 0.54 -4.59
C ALA A 64 3.79 -0.29 -4.41
N TYR A 65 4.45 -0.60 -5.51
CA TYR A 65 5.84 -1.03 -5.50
C TYR A 65 6.75 0.19 -5.43
N VAL A 66 7.63 0.27 -4.44
CA VAL A 66 8.57 1.38 -4.24
C VAL A 66 9.97 0.92 -4.58
N ALA A 67 10.61 1.59 -5.53
CA ALA A 67 12.01 1.33 -5.88
C ALA A 67 12.92 1.68 -4.68
N PRO A 68 13.98 0.89 -4.41
CA PRO A 68 14.90 1.17 -3.30
C PRO A 68 15.76 2.42 -3.48
N GLY A 69 15.73 3.00 -4.68
CA GLY A 69 16.36 4.26 -5.06
C GLY A 69 15.47 4.99 -6.06
N SER A 70 16.01 5.38 -7.20
CA SER A 70 15.23 5.98 -8.28
C SER A 70 14.44 4.92 -9.04
N ARG A 71 13.20 5.24 -9.42
CA ARG A 71 12.36 4.39 -10.28
C ARG A 71 12.94 4.12 -11.66
N PHE A 72 13.89 4.95 -12.09
CA PHE A 72 14.60 4.78 -13.36
C PHE A 72 15.75 3.77 -13.29
N GLU A 73 16.22 3.41 -12.10
CA GLU A 73 17.27 2.41 -11.91
C GLU A 73 16.71 0.99 -12.11
N LYS A 74 17.31 0.25 -13.05
CA LYS A 74 16.90 -1.11 -13.41
C LYS A 74 17.92 -2.13 -12.93
N ARG A 75 18.11 -2.23 -11.61
CA ARG A 75 19.01 -3.21 -10.97
C ARG A 75 18.31 -3.92 -9.83
N ASN A 76 18.68 -5.17 -9.59
CA ASN A 76 18.25 -5.93 -8.43
C ASN A 76 19.03 -5.48 -7.19
N GLN A 77 18.36 -5.56 -6.03
CA GLN A 77 19.03 -5.50 -4.73
C GLN A 77 18.78 -6.84 -4.00
N GLU A 78 19.86 -7.46 -3.53
CA GLU A 78 19.82 -8.78 -2.87
C GLU A 78 18.95 -8.80 -1.61
N ASP A 79 18.80 -7.63 -1.00
CA ASP A 79 18.06 -7.46 0.25
C ASP A 79 16.54 -7.43 0.14
N LEU A 80 15.97 -7.37 -1.06
CA LEU A 80 14.53 -7.32 -1.28
C LEU A 80 13.92 -8.72 -1.40
N VAL A 81 12.64 -8.89 -1.01
CA VAL A 81 11.93 -10.17 -1.08
C VAL A 81 11.96 -10.76 -2.49
N ASP A 82 11.76 -9.91 -3.50
CA ASP A 82 11.86 -10.27 -4.93
C ASP A 82 13.04 -9.56 -5.65
N GLY A 83 13.93 -8.91 -4.88
CA GLY A 83 15.10 -8.19 -5.39
C GLY A 83 14.80 -6.87 -6.09
N ARG A 84 13.56 -6.34 -6.08
CA ARG A 84 13.16 -5.28 -7.00
C ARG A 84 12.42 -4.10 -6.41
N ALA A 85 11.59 -4.29 -5.38
CA ALA A 85 10.76 -3.24 -4.82
C ALA A 85 10.32 -3.53 -3.39
N TYR A 86 10.04 -2.48 -2.63
CA TYR A 86 9.30 -2.53 -1.37
C TYR A 86 7.81 -2.31 -1.63
N HIS A 87 6.97 -2.59 -0.62
CA HIS A 87 5.53 -2.35 -0.66
C HIS A 87 5.15 -1.13 0.18
N LEU A 88 4.16 -0.37 -0.28
CA LEU A 88 3.56 0.74 0.43
C LEU A 88 2.08 0.83 0.09
N ILE A 89 1.21 0.85 1.09
CA ILE A 89 -0.22 1.03 0.84
C ILE A 89 -0.52 2.51 0.68
N LEU A 90 -1.23 2.84 -0.39
CA LEU A 90 -1.71 4.18 -0.69
C LEU A 90 -3.23 4.18 -0.80
N LEU A 91 -3.90 5.01 -0.01
CA LEU A 91 -5.37 5.14 0.01
C LEU A 91 -5.78 6.56 -0.34
N ALA A 92 -6.80 6.70 -1.20
CA ALA A 92 -7.38 7.99 -1.52
C ALA A 92 -8.31 8.49 -0.41
N LYS A 93 -7.98 9.62 0.19
CA LYS A 93 -8.79 10.32 1.20
C LYS A 93 -9.90 11.17 0.57
N ASN A 94 -9.66 11.67 -0.63
CA ASN A 94 -10.56 12.56 -1.36
C ASN A 94 -10.33 12.46 -2.88
N LYS A 95 -11.04 13.29 -3.66
CA LYS A 95 -10.93 13.32 -5.13
C LYS A 95 -9.52 13.68 -5.63
N GLN A 96 -8.80 14.56 -4.91
CA GLN A 96 -7.41 14.89 -5.26
C GLN A 96 -6.51 13.68 -5.05
N GLY A 97 -6.65 12.97 -3.92
CA GLY A 97 -5.92 11.72 -3.66
C GLY A 97 -6.19 10.67 -4.74
N TYR A 98 -7.45 10.48 -5.19
CA TYR A 98 -7.75 9.56 -6.29
C TYR A 98 -7.02 9.94 -7.59
N LYS A 99 -7.00 11.23 -7.95
CA LYS A 99 -6.24 11.71 -9.12
C LYS A 99 -4.75 11.45 -8.96
N ASN A 100 -4.21 11.63 -7.75
CA ASN A 100 -2.81 11.38 -7.46
C ASN A 100 -2.48 9.88 -7.49
N LEU A 101 -3.34 8.99 -6.96
CA LEU A 101 -3.19 7.55 -7.14
C LEU A 101 -3.11 7.15 -8.62
N THR A 102 -4.01 7.68 -9.44
CA THR A 102 -4.02 7.40 -10.88
C THR A 102 -2.73 7.84 -11.57
N LYS A 103 -2.18 9.03 -11.20
CA LYS A 103 -0.90 9.51 -11.71
C LYS A 103 0.26 8.63 -11.25
N LEU A 104 0.33 8.29 -9.97
CA LEU A 104 1.36 7.42 -9.42
C LEU A 104 1.35 6.04 -10.10
N ALA A 105 0.17 5.41 -10.21
CA ALA A 105 0.04 4.13 -10.89
C ALA A 105 0.46 4.22 -12.38
N SER A 106 0.03 5.25 -13.11
CA SER A 106 0.40 5.43 -14.52
C SER A 106 1.91 5.63 -14.69
N LYS A 107 2.53 6.50 -13.87
CA LYS A 107 3.98 6.75 -13.93
C LYS A 107 4.80 5.54 -13.50
N ALA A 108 4.30 4.71 -12.59
CA ALA A 108 4.94 3.45 -12.24
C ALA A 108 5.12 2.53 -13.45
N TYR A 109 4.13 2.46 -14.35
CA TYR A 109 4.21 1.68 -15.58
C TYR A 109 5.06 2.36 -16.66
N THR A 110 4.91 3.66 -16.85
CA THR A 110 5.56 4.38 -17.97
C THR A 110 7.02 4.74 -17.69
N GLU A 111 7.40 4.96 -16.43
CA GLU A 111 8.73 5.41 -16.02
C GLU A 111 9.48 4.35 -15.21
N GLY A 112 8.77 3.67 -14.28
CA GLY A 112 9.38 2.81 -13.26
C GLY A 112 9.30 1.31 -13.51
N LEU A 113 8.82 0.87 -14.69
CA LEU A 113 8.66 -0.56 -14.96
C LEU A 113 10.02 -1.28 -15.02
N TYR A 114 10.22 -2.16 -14.03
CA TYR A 114 11.32 -3.13 -13.98
C TYR A 114 10.83 -4.37 -13.26
N TYR A 115 10.33 -5.37 -13.99
CA TYR A 115 9.54 -6.52 -13.55
C TYR A 115 8.24 -6.15 -12.83
N LYS A 116 8.24 -5.09 -12.02
CA LYS A 116 7.10 -4.51 -11.32
C LYS A 116 6.98 -3.04 -11.69
N PRO A 117 5.76 -2.47 -11.74
CA PRO A 117 5.54 -1.03 -11.92
C PRO A 117 5.88 -0.30 -10.62
N ARG A 118 7.01 0.42 -10.58
CA ARG A 118 7.55 1.03 -9.37
C ARG A 118 7.42 2.55 -9.38
N ILE A 119 7.07 3.09 -8.23
CA ILE A 119 7.26 4.49 -7.89
C ILE A 119 8.56 4.64 -7.09
N ASP A 120 8.95 5.87 -6.78
CA ASP A 120 9.96 6.22 -5.79
C ASP A 120 9.44 7.32 -4.86
N TYR A 121 10.20 7.64 -3.81
CA TYR A 121 9.80 8.65 -2.83
C TYR A 121 9.79 10.07 -3.40
N GLU A 122 10.57 10.35 -4.45
CA GLU A 122 10.52 11.64 -5.15
C GLU A 122 9.16 11.83 -5.84
N LEU A 123 8.72 10.84 -6.62
CA LEU A 123 7.42 10.87 -7.29
C LEU A 123 6.27 10.87 -6.28
N LEU A 124 6.39 10.11 -5.19
CA LEU A 124 5.40 10.07 -4.13
C LEU A 124 5.23 11.46 -3.49
N ALA A 125 6.33 12.14 -3.16
CA ALA A 125 6.30 13.49 -2.57
C ALA A 125 5.60 14.50 -3.47
N GLN A 126 5.76 14.40 -4.80
CA GLN A 126 5.10 15.27 -5.78
C GLN A 126 3.57 15.03 -5.88
N HIS A 127 3.09 13.86 -5.43
CA HIS A 127 1.69 13.42 -5.62
C HIS A 127 1.07 12.84 -4.34
N SER A 128 1.53 13.25 -3.15
CA SER A 128 1.03 12.75 -1.86
C SER A 128 -0.25 13.45 -1.37
N GLU A 129 -0.59 14.61 -1.90
CA GLU A 129 -1.78 15.36 -1.49
C GLU A 129 -3.06 14.53 -1.60
N GLY A 130 -3.82 14.48 -0.50
CA GLY A 130 -5.08 13.73 -0.44
C GLY A 130 -4.91 12.22 -0.32
N LEU A 131 -3.70 11.74 -0.05
CA LEU A 131 -3.41 10.33 0.22
C LEU A 131 -3.24 10.05 1.72
N VAL A 132 -3.47 8.80 2.06
CA VAL A 132 -3.05 8.18 3.32
C VAL A 132 -2.09 7.06 2.96
N GLY A 133 -0.95 6.98 3.66
CA GLY A 133 0.05 5.92 3.52
C GLY A 133 0.05 4.95 4.69
N LEU A 134 0.25 3.65 4.43
CA LEU A 134 0.48 2.62 5.44
C LEU A 134 1.75 1.84 5.10
N THR A 135 2.47 1.34 6.13
CA THR A 135 3.76 0.65 5.94
C THR A 135 3.66 -0.73 5.28
N ALA A 136 2.46 -1.15 4.89
CA ALA A 136 2.16 -2.41 4.23
C ALA A 136 2.52 -3.67 5.06
N CYS A 137 2.82 -4.78 4.36
CA CYS A 137 3.14 -6.09 4.94
C CYS A 137 4.65 -6.20 5.29
N LEU A 138 5.14 -7.44 5.49
CA LEU A 138 6.57 -7.72 5.71
C LEU A 138 7.48 -7.28 4.56
N ALA A 139 6.94 -7.02 3.36
CA ALA A 139 7.68 -6.48 2.22
C ALA A 139 7.77 -4.94 2.24
N GLY A 140 7.11 -4.25 3.17
CA GLY A 140 7.26 -2.81 3.37
C GLY A 140 8.65 -2.43 3.88
N GLU A 141 9.22 -1.31 3.40
CA GLU A 141 10.59 -0.94 3.75
C GLU A 141 10.77 -0.68 5.25
N VAL A 142 9.86 0.06 5.87
CA VAL A 142 9.90 0.29 7.34
C VAL A 142 9.83 -1.03 8.11
N ASN A 143 8.91 -1.92 7.72
CA ASN A 143 8.73 -3.21 8.39
C ASN A 143 9.96 -4.13 8.22
N ARG A 144 10.63 -4.06 7.08
CA ARG A 144 11.90 -4.80 6.87
C ARG A 144 13.06 -4.24 7.70
N LEU A 145 13.14 -2.91 7.85
CA LEU A 145 14.13 -2.28 8.73
C LEU A 145 13.90 -2.70 10.19
N ILE A 146 12.66 -2.71 10.65
CA ILE A 146 12.29 -3.21 11.99
C ILE A 146 12.72 -4.67 12.16
N TYR A 147 12.32 -5.53 11.22
CA TYR A 147 12.65 -6.98 11.27
C TYR A 147 14.17 -7.23 11.32
N ARG A 148 14.95 -6.36 10.67
CA ARG A 148 16.42 -6.42 10.68
C ARG A 148 17.06 -5.71 11.87
N GLN A 149 16.28 -5.31 12.87
CA GLN A 149 16.73 -4.59 14.05
C GLN A 149 17.44 -3.25 13.73
N GLN A 150 17.09 -2.61 12.61
CA GLN A 150 17.63 -1.32 12.18
C GLN A 150 16.67 -0.19 12.57
N MET A 151 16.37 -0.08 13.87
CA MET A 151 15.35 0.81 14.41
C MET A 151 15.59 2.28 14.11
N ASP A 152 16.84 2.75 14.15
CA ASP A 152 17.18 4.15 13.83
C ASP A 152 16.79 4.49 12.38
N LYS A 153 17.09 3.58 11.43
CA LYS A 153 16.72 3.76 10.02
C LYS A 153 15.21 3.65 9.81
N ALA A 154 14.54 2.77 10.55
CA ALA A 154 13.09 2.66 10.51
C ALA A 154 12.42 3.94 11.00
N ALA A 155 12.94 4.55 12.08
CA ALA A 155 12.49 5.84 12.60
C ALA A 155 12.71 6.98 11.59
N GLU A 156 13.93 7.07 11.01
CA GLU A 156 14.26 8.07 10.00
C GLU A 156 13.34 7.99 8.78
N LEU A 157 13.14 6.78 8.22
CA LEU A 157 12.25 6.57 7.07
C LEU A 157 10.79 6.87 7.43
N SER A 158 10.33 6.47 8.61
CA SER A 158 8.97 6.77 9.08
C SER A 158 8.75 8.28 9.23
N GLY A 159 9.74 9.00 9.75
CA GLY A 159 9.73 10.47 9.83
C GLY A 159 9.61 11.10 8.44
N ARG A 160 10.45 10.68 7.49
CA ARG A 160 10.39 11.13 6.09
C ARG A 160 9.03 10.86 5.45
N LEU A 161 8.46 9.68 5.64
CA LEU A 161 7.14 9.35 5.11
C LEU A 161 6.04 10.20 5.77
N ASN A 162 6.12 10.43 7.08
CA ASN A 162 5.19 11.32 7.77
C ASN A 162 5.26 12.77 7.24
N GLU A 163 6.44 13.26 6.86
CA GLU A 163 6.60 14.56 6.18
C GLU A 163 5.96 14.56 4.78
N ILE A 164 6.18 13.51 3.98
CA ILE A 164 5.63 13.38 2.62
C ILE A 164 4.08 13.38 2.63
N PHE A 165 3.47 12.62 3.54
CA PHE A 165 2.00 12.53 3.62
C PHE A 165 1.37 13.67 4.44
N GLY A 166 2.17 14.32 5.30
CA GLY A 166 1.70 15.29 6.28
C GLY A 166 1.07 14.62 7.52
N LYS A 167 1.09 15.36 8.63
CA LYS A 167 0.66 14.88 9.95
C LYS A 167 -0.73 14.22 9.92
N GLY A 168 -0.82 13.01 10.44
CA GLY A 168 -2.07 12.26 10.54
C GLY A 168 -2.52 11.57 9.26
N ASN A 169 -1.64 11.47 8.25
CA ASN A 169 -1.93 10.73 7.01
C ASN A 169 -0.92 9.62 6.72
N PHE A 170 -0.02 9.32 7.64
CA PHE A 170 0.86 8.15 7.56
C PHE A 170 0.73 7.31 8.83
N PHE A 171 0.66 5.98 8.67
CA PHE A 171 0.45 5.05 9.78
C PHE A 171 1.33 3.81 9.63
N LEU A 172 1.81 3.32 10.76
CA LEU A 172 2.47 2.02 10.85
C LEU A 172 1.39 0.93 10.84
N GLU A 173 1.45 0.03 9.86
CA GLU A 173 0.50 -1.08 9.73
C GLU A 173 0.98 -2.27 10.54
N ILE A 174 0.10 -2.82 11.36
CA ILE A 174 0.33 -4.03 12.13
C ILE A 174 -0.53 -5.15 11.55
N GLN A 175 0.09 -6.26 11.19
CA GLN A 175 -0.56 -7.47 10.72
C GLN A 175 -0.30 -8.63 11.69
N ASN A 176 -1.28 -9.49 11.88
CA ASN A 176 -1.14 -10.72 12.67
C ASN A 176 -1.92 -11.86 12.00
N HIS A 177 -1.24 -12.65 11.22
CA HIS A 177 -1.75 -13.88 10.59
C HIS A 177 -1.13 -15.14 11.22
N GLY A 178 -0.53 -15.04 12.42
CA GLY A 178 0.18 -16.13 13.07
C GLY A 178 1.60 -16.37 12.55
N ILE A 179 2.14 -15.46 11.75
CA ILE A 179 3.51 -15.49 11.23
C ILE A 179 4.45 -14.89 12.28
N PRO A 180 5.51 -15.61 12.74
CA PRO A 180 6.40 -15.13 13.80
C PRO A 180 7.02 -13.76 13.49
N GLU A 181 7.45 -13.53 12.24
CA GLU A 181 8.06 -12.29 11.77
C GLU A 181 7.11 -11.09 11.92
N GLN A 182 5.80 -11.29 11.75
CA GLN A 182 4.80 -10.24 11.94
C GLN A 182 4.69 -9.81 13.41
N ILE A 183 4.89 -10.74 14.35
CA ILE A 183 4.86 -10.44 15.78
C ILE A 183 6.06 -9.56 16.16
N GLU A 184 7.24 -9.84 15.62
CA GLU A 184 8.45 -9.03 15.83
C GLU A 184 8.28 -7.63 15.26
N VAL A 185 7.80 -7.54 14.01
CA VAL A 185 7.53 -6.24 13.36
C VAL A 185 6.47 -5.45 14.12
N ALA A 186 5.41 -6.10 14.61
CA ALA A 186 4.38 -5.41 15.39
C ALA A 186 4.91 -4.78 16.68
N LYS A 187 5.84 -5.47 17.38
CA LYS A 187 6.51 -4.92 18.57
C LYS A 187 7.34 -3.69 18.22
N GLY A 188 8.21 -3.79 17.21
CA GLY A 188 9.04 -2.67 16.78
C GLY A 188 8.22 -1.49 16.22
N ALA A 189 7.11 -1.75 15.53
CA ALA A 189 6.19 -0.70 15.07
C ALA A 189 5.53 0.03 16.28
N ALA A 190 5.18 -0.70 17.34
CA ALA A 190 4.64 -0.09 18.55
C ALA A 190 5.69 0.77 19.32
N GLU A 191 6.97 0.42 19.23
CA GLU A 191 8.06 1.22 19.81
C GLU A 191 8.33 2.51 19.02
N LEU A 192 8.02 2.54 17.70
CA LEU A 192 8.19 3.70 16.83
C LEU A 192 7.00 4.67 16.87
N SER A 193 5.84 4.27 17.38
CA SER A 193 4.60 5.06 17.38
C SER A 193 4.53 6.02 18.57
#